data_c493d69f26399495fe4964962d02e2c2
#
_entry.id   c493d69f26399495fe4964962d02e2c2
#
_cell.length_a   1.000
_cell.length_b   1.000
_cell.length_c   1.000
_cell.angle_alpha   90.00
_cell.angle_beta   90.00
_cell.angle_gamma   90.00
#
_symmetry.space_group_name_H-M   'P 1'
#
loop_
_entity.id
_entity.type
_entity.pdbx_description
1 polymer ?
#
loop_
_entity_poly.entity_id
_entity_poly.type
_entity_poly.pdbx_seq_one_letter_code
_entity_poly.pdbx_strand_id
1 'polypeptide(L)'
;MKNRSVVFCGLLLSFYLPARTQPTTASPNPEVILLGTAHDLHFKTENHYSLADLRTEVESLHPDLICGEITPEAYQGPMEGYFPPEAAYLAEVAPTLHARFAATDWRITHAWQSRAEVMQPKEIKDKLETLTEETAKQMQSQTEPTLFDYLHTKGVAIADYQFEQVIGENTVSDIAMGGWHERNRRIVENCLDAAAGAGRIVIVYGASHIPQLQRQLAARGITAQIASRRFVPGGMGGVPPSVIARWQRNLDNLKRILDGSLTVSRDSLDKVKDSHRVQDLESALKTYSGGAEKK
;
A
#
# COMPACT_ATOMS: atom_id res chain seq x y z
N MET A 1 -36.80 -37.76 -80.35
CA MET A 1 -36.90 -36.40 -79.84
C MET A 1 -36.43 -36.42 -78.40
N LYS A 2 -35.25 -35.85 -78.12
CA LYS A 2 -34.59 -35.85 -76.83
C LYS A 2 -34.42 -34.38 -76.36
N ASN A 3 -35.17 -33.99 -75.36
CA ASN A 3 -35.01 -32.70 -74.70
C ASN A 3 -33.74 -32.69 -73.85
N ARG A 4 -32.91 -31.73 -74.04
CA ARG A 4 -31.77 -31.40 -73.15
C ARG A 4 -32.11 -30.15 -72.36
N SER A 5 -32.28 -30.34 -71.05
CA SER A 5 -32.37 -29.24 -70.11
C SER A 5 -30.97 -28.76 -69.77
N VAL A 6 -30.74 -27.46 -69.94
CA VAL A 6 -29.53 -26.76 -69.55
C VAL A 6 -29.74 -26.20 -68.16
N VAL A 7 -28.93 -26.67 -67.19
CA VAL A 7 -28.91 -26.16 -65.83
C VAL A 7 -27.86 -25.02 -65.76
N PHE A 8 -28.36 -23.82 -65.46
CA PHE A 8 -27.54 -22.64 -65.23
C PHE A 8 -27.07 -22.66 -63.74
N CYS A 9 -25.80 -22.88 -63.52
CA CYS A 9 -25.20 -22.81 -62.18
C CYS A 9 -24.72 -21.37 -61.92
N GLY A 10 -25.50 -20.60 -61.16
CA GLY A 10 -25.10 -19.26 -60.77
C GLY A 10 -24.10 -19.26 -59.65
N LEU A 11 -22.87 -18.81 -59.92
CA LEU A 11 -21.80 -18.58 -58.91
C LEU A 11 -22.13 -17.27 -58.16
N LEU A 12 -22.56 -17.38 -56.90
CA LEU A 12 -22.62 -16.27 -55.98
C LEU A 12 -21.22 -15.99 -55.41
N LEU A 13 -20.54 -14.98 -55.91
CA LEU A 13 -19.31 -14.42 -55.36
C LEU A 13 -19.68 -13.60 -54.12
N SER A 14 -19.52 -14.18 -52.93
CA SER A 14 -19.60 -13.46 -51.67
C SER A 14 -18.33 -12.61 -51.51
N PHE A 15 -18.47 -11.29 -51.64
CA PHE A 15 -17.40 -10.35 -51.28
C PHE A 15 -17.29 -10.29 -49.77
N TYR A 16 -16.25 -10.94 -49.21
CA TYR A 16 -15.81 -10.72 -47.85
C TYR A 16 -15.14 -9.34 -47.78
N LEU A 17 -15.82 -8.36 -47.25
CA LEU A 17 -15.17 -7.12 -46.81
C LEU A 17 -14.42 -7.41 -45.53
N PRO A 18 -13.07 -7.14 -45.48
CA PRO A 18 -12.34 -7.28 -44.24
C PRO A 18 -12.94 -6.33 -43.21
N ALA A 19 -13.31 -6.87 -42.03
CA ALA A 19 -13.71 -6.08 -40.89
C ALA A 19 -12.60 -5.08 -40.58
N ARG A 20 -12.85 -3.79 -40.73
CA ARG A 20 -11.95 -2.74 -40.21
C ARG A 20 -11.87 -2.93 -38.72
N THR A 21 -10.77 -3.49 -38.25
CA THR A 21 -10.37 -3.37 -36.85
C THR A 21 -10.24 -1.88 -36.55
N GLN A 22 -11.19 -1.33 -35.80
CA GLN A 22 -11.03 -0.01 -35.21
C GLN A 22 -9.74 -0.07 -34.38
N PRO A 23 -8.85 0.94 -34.49
CA PRO A 23 -7.73 1.03 -33.57
C PRO A 23 -8.34 1.10 -32.18
N THR A 24 -8.02 0.12 -31.32
CA THR A 24 -8.25 0.20 -29.89
C THR A 24 -7.51 1.46 -29.44
N THR A 25 -8.26 2.52 -29.13
CA THR A 25 -7.71 3.67 -28.43
C THR A 25 -7.09 3.12 -27.16
N ALA A 26 -5.76 3.20 -27.08
CA ALA A 26 -5.05 2.86 -25.84
C ALA A 26 -5.78 3.61 -24.73
N SER A 27 -6.23 2.86 -23.71
CA SER A 27 -6.82 3.49 -22.53
C SER A 27 -5.81 4.52 -22.02
N PRO A 28 -6.19 5.77 -21.76
CA PRO A 28 -5.25 6.73 -21.23
C PRO A 28 -4.62 6.12 -19.98
N ASN A 29 -3.31 6.36 -19.78
CA ASN A 29 -2.63 5.91 -18.57
C ASN A 29 -3.44 6.36 -17.36
N PRO A 30 -3.66 5.49 -16.36
CA PRO A 30 -4.42 5.87 -15.17
C PRO A 30 -3.75 7.06 -14.48
N GLU A 31 -4.54 7.93 -13.89
CA GLU A 31 -4.04 8.93 -12.95
C GLU A 31 -3.56 8.20 -11.68
N VAL A 32 -2.32 8.43 -11.28
CA VAL A 32 -1.72 7.80 -10.09
C VAL A 32 -1.42 8.83 -9.02
N ILE A 33 -1.93 8.62 -7.82
CA ILE A 33 -1.73 9.50 -6.67
C ILE A 33 -1.09 8.67 -5.54
N LEU A 34 -0.01 9.21 -4.95
CA LEU A 34 0.69 8.62 -3.81
C LEU A 34 0.23 9.30 -2.53
N LEU A 35 -0.25 8.52 -1.59
CA LEU A 35 -0.74 8.96 -0.30
C LEU A 35 0.04 8.28 0.83
N GLY A 36 0.73 9.08 1.64
CA GLY A 36 1.54 8.61 2.76
C GLY A 36 0.72 8.35 4.01
N THR A 37 0.94 7.21 4.66
CA THR A 37 0.39 6.87 5.97
C THR A 37 1.45 6.98 7.07
N ALA A 38 0.98 6.94 8.32
CA ALA A 38 1.79 7.13 9.51
C ALA A 38 1.72 5.94 10.49
N HIS A 39 1.15 4.81 10.07
CA HIS A 39 0.99 3.59 10.85
C HIS A 39 0.31 3.83 12.22
N ASP A 40 0.93 3.42 13.32
CA ASP A 40 0.41 3.60 14.67
C ASP A 40 0.22 5.07 15.08
N LEU A 41 0.90 6.00 14.41
CA LEU A 41 0.76 7.44 14.68
C LEU A 41 -0.64 7.99 14.30
N HIS A 42 -1.41 7.28 13.47
CA HIS A 42 -2.83 7.60 13.23
C HIS A 42 -3.71 7.46 14.48
N PHE A 43 -3.22 6.75 15.52
CA PHE A 43 -3.96 6.53 16.75
C PHE A 43 -3.69 7.60 17.82
N LYS A 44 -2.92 8.63 17.49
CA LYS A 44 -2.54 9.73 18.38
C LYS A 44 -3.22 11.03 17.96
N THR A 45 -4.07 11.55 18.83
CA THR A 45 -4.89 12.76 18.56
C THR A 45 -4.05 13.98 18.22
N GLU A 46 -2.90 14.12 18.89
CA GLU A 46 -1.98 15.25 18.73
C GLU A 46 -1.36 15.35 17.33
N ASN A 47 -1.40 14.27 16.56
CA ASN A 47 -0.83 14.24 15.21
C ASN A 47 -1.72 14.89 14.14
N HIS A 48 -3.01 15.13 14.47
CA HIS A 48 -3.97 15.73 13.53
C HIS A 48 -4.02 15.02 12.16
N TYR A 49 -3.82 13.70 12.16
CA TYR A 49 -3.93 12.83 11.00
C TYR A 49 -4.45 11.45 11.43
N SER A 50 -5.73 11.40 11.78
CA SER A 50 -6.43 10.19 12.21
C SER A 50 -6.83 9.28 11.04
N LEU A 51 -7.37 8.09 11.34
CA LEU A 51 -7.98 7.24 10.31
C LEU A 51 -9.22 7.88 9.66
N ALA A 52 -9.96 8.71 10.39
CA ALA A 52 -11.06 9.48 9.81
C ALA A 52 -10.54 10.51 8.80
N ASP A 53 -9.44 11.18 9.11
CA ASP A 53 -8.78 12.12 8.21
C ASP A 53 -8.21 11.38 6.97
N LEU A 54 -7.57 10.22 7.17
CA LEU A 54 -7.09 9.36 6.07
C LEU A 54 -8.24 8.95 5.15
N ARG A 55 -9.39 8.52 5.71
CA ARG A 55 -10.58 8.19 4.92
C ARG A 55 -11.07 9.38 4.11
N THR A 56 -11.18 10.56 4.75
CA THR A 56 -11.63 11.79 4.09
C THR A 56 -10.70 12.16 2.95
N GLU A 57 -9.39 12.02 3.13
CA GLU A 57 -8.42 12.26 2.08
C GLU A 57 -8.61 11.28 0.91
N VAL A 58 -8.66 9.98 1.18
CA VAL A 58 -8.89 8.96 0.14
C VAL A 58 -10.21 9.19 -0.60
N GLU A 59 -11.29 9.48 0.13
CA GLU A 59 -12.61 9.78 -0.46
C GLU A 59 -12.57 11.00 -1.39
N SER A 60 -11.85 12.06 -0.98
CA SER A 60 -11.70 13.28 -1.79
C SER A 60 -10.93 13.07 -3.08
N LEU A 61 -10.14 12.02 -3.16
CA LEU A 61 -9.37 11.63 -4.35
C LEU A 61 -10.20 10.81 -5.35
N HIS A 62 -11.39 10.32 -4.97
CA HIS A 62 -12.29 9.51 -5.82
C HIS A 62 -11.58 8.36 -6.54
N PRO A 63 -10.91 7.43 -5.83
CA PRO A 63 -10.18 6.32 -6.45
C PRO A 63 -11.11 5.28 -7.07
N ASP A 64 -10.71 4.70 -8.21
CA ASP A 64 -11.28 3.43 -8.70
C ASP A 64 -10.58 2.24 -8.04
N LEU A 65 -9.29 2.44 -7.68
CA LEU A 65 -8.45 1.43 -7.06
C LEU A 65 -7.60 2.05 -5.94
N ILE A 66 -7.60 1.38 -4.78
CA ILE A 66 -6.69 1.64 -3.67
C ILE A 66 -5.69 0.50 -3.61
N CYS A 67 -4.40 0.79 -3.79
CA CYS A 67 -3.30 -0.15 -3.58
C CYS A 67 -2.78 0.01 -2.15
N GLY A 68 -2.84 -1.06 -1.33
CA GLY A 68 -2.52 -0.97 0.10
C GLY A 68 -1.39 -1.90 0.55
N GLU A 69 -0.81 -1.56 1.69
CA GLU A 69 0.38 -2.18 2.28
C GLU A 69 0.06 -3.53 2.96
N ILE A 70 -0.42 -4.49 2.18
CA ILE A 70 -0.60 -5.90 2.56
C ILE A 70 -0.12 -6.74 1.38
N THR A 71 0.60 -7.86 1.63
CA THR A 71 0.92 -8.76 0.52
C THR A 71 -0.32 -9.54 0.07
N PRO A 72 -0.42 -9.91 -1.22
CA PRO A 72 -1.55 -10.72 -1.72
C PRO A 72 -1.77 -12.02 -0.93
N GLU A 73 -0.68 -12.68 -0.51
CA GLU A 73 -0.73 -13.95 0.21
C GLU A 73 -1.23 -13.81 1.66
N ALA A 74 -1.00 -12.64 2.26
CA ALA A 74 -1.43 -12.36 3.63
C ALA A 74 -2.87 -11.83 3.70
N TYR A 75 -3.36 -11.25 2.61
CA TYR A 75 -4.67 -10.58 2.55
C TYR A 75 -5.80 -11.54 2.93
N GLN A 76 -6.59 -11.15 3.93
CA GLN A 76 -7.65 -11.96 4.53
C GLN A 76 -7.18 -13.28 5.18
N GLY A 77 -5.86 -13.51 5.21
CA GLY A 77 -5.24 -14.70 5.82
C GLY A 77 -4.75 -14.46 7.25
N PRO A 78 -4.17 -15.49 7.87
CA PRO A 78 -3.68 -15.42 9.25
C PRO A 78 -2.55 -14.41 9.47
N MET A 79 -1.81 -14.08 8.41
CA MET A 79 -0.69 -13.13 8.45
C MET A 79 -1.10 -11.68 8.16
N GLU A 80 -2.38 -11.39 7.93
CA GLU A 80 -2.83 -10.04 7.61
C GLU A 80 -2.48 -9.04 8.73
N GLY A 81 -2.59 -9.45 10.00
CA GLY A 81 -2.26 -8.62 11.14
C GLY A 81 -0.78 -8.24 11.26
N TYR A 82 0.11 -8.87 10.52
CA TYR A 82 1.52 -8.46 10.40
C TYR A 82 1.70 -7.14 9.64
N PHE A 83 0.71 -6.71 8.87
CA PHE A 83 0.73 -5.46 8.10
C PHE A 83 0.09 -4.32 8.90
N PRO A 84 0.32 -3.05 8.49
CA PRO A 84 -0.21 -1.91 9.23
C PRO A 84 -1.73 -1.94 9.40
N PRO A 85 -2.28 -1.62 10.59
CA PRO A 85 -3.72 -1.67 10.84
C PRO A 85 -4.55 -0.79 9.91
N GLU A 86 -4.00 0.35 9.44
CA GLU A 86 -4.68 1.22 8.49
C GLU A 86 -4.83 0.59 7.11
N ALA A 87 -3.97 -0.36 6.72
CA ALA A 87 -4.13 -1.07 5.45
C ALA A 87 -5.37 -2.00 5.49
N ALA A 88 -5.58 -2.72 6.60
CA ALA A 88 -6.79 -3.51 6.83
C ALA A 88 -8.04 -2.61 6.95
N TYR A 89 -7.91 -1.43 7.56
CA TYR A 89 -8.97 -0.42 7.61
C TYR A 89 -9.37 0.03 6.20
N LEU A 90 -8.42 0.41 5.36
CA LEU A 90 -8.68 0.84 3.98
C LEU A 90 -9.34 -0.26 3.16
N ALA A 91 -8.89 -1.51 3.32
CA ALA A 91 -9.50 -2.66 2.65
C ALA A 91 -10.97 -2.85 3.03
N GLU A 92 -11.33 -2.56 4.28
CA GLU A 92 -12.70 -2.67 4.79
C GLU A 92 -13.60 -1.53 4.34
N VAL A 93 -13.06 -0.31 4.23
CA VAL A 93 -13.86 0.87 3.86
C VAL A 93 -13.91 1.12 2.34
N ALA A 94 -12.99 0.56 1.54
CA ALA A 94 -12.92 0.78 0.10
C ALA A 94 -14.27 0.57 -0.64
N PRO A 95 -15.06 -0.49 -0.35
CA PRO A 95 -16.37 -0.65 -0.99
C PRO A 95 -17.34 0.50 -0.70
N THR A 96 -17.24 1.14 0.48
CA THR A 96 -18.08 2.30 0.82
C THR A 96 -17.67 3.57 0.08
N LEU A 97 -16.45 3.58 -0.46
CA LEU A 97 -15.90 4.64 -1.31
C LEU A 97 -16.08 4.34 -2.80
N HIS A 98 -16.82 3.27 -3.13
CA HIS A 98 -16.98 2.77 -4.51
C HIS A 98 -15.66 2.41 -5.19
N ALA A 99 -14.62 2.10 -4.40
CA ALA A 99 -13.29 1.73 -4.86
C ALA A 99 -13.04 0.23 -4.68
N ARG A 100 -12.18 -0.34 -5.55
CA ARG A 100 -11.57 -1.65 -5.31
C ARG A 100 -10.38 -1.48 -4.39
N PHE A 101 -10.07 -2.50 -3.57
CA PHE A 101 -8.82 -2.59 -2.82
C PHE A 101 -7.96 -3.69 -3.40
N ALA A 102 -6.66 -3.42 -3.58
CA ALA A 102 -5.67 -4.41 -3.93
C ALA A 102 -4.56 -4.45 -2.88
N ALA A 103 -4.27 -5.65 -2.40
CA ALA A 103 -3.10 -5.94 -1.58
C ALA A 103 -1.89 -6.04 -2.52
N THR A 104 -0.92 -5.12 -2.38
CA THR A 104 0.12 -4.93 -3.39
C THR A 104 1.54 -4.98 -2.84
N ASP A 105 1.71 -5.19 -1.53
CA ASP A 105 3.03 -5.26 -0.90
C ASP A 105 3.81 -6.51 -1.30
N TRP A 106 5.09 -6.46 -1.05
CA TRP A 106 6.02 -7.57 -1.22
C TRP A 106 7.08 -7.53 -0.12
N ARG A 107 7.50 -8.69 0.36
CA ARG A 107 8.49 -8.78 1.44
C ARG A 107 9.52 -9.85 1.11
N ILE A 108 10.77 -9.56 1.37
CA ILE A 108 11.82 -10.58 1.39
C ILE A 108 11.61 -11.53 2.57
N THR A 109 12.33 -12.65 2.58
CA THR A 109 12.29 -13.55 3.73
C THR A 109 12.98 -12.92 4.94
N HIS A 110 12.47 -13.22 6.14
CA HIS A 110 13.06 -12.78 7.40
C HIS A 110 14.54 -13.20 7.52
N ALA A 111 14.86 -14.43 7.13
CA ALA A 111 16.23 -14.94 7.18
C ALA A 111 17.24 -14.12 6.34
N TRP A 112 16.81 -13.60 5.17
CA TRP A 112 17.66 -12.73 4.38
C TRP A 112 17.83 -11.36 5.02
N GLN A 113 16.74 -10.78 5.49
CA GLN A 113 16.76 -9.48 6.16
C GLN A 113 17.63 -9.50 7.39
N SER A 114 17.40 -10.43 8.34
CA SER A 114 18.15 -10.54 9.60
C SER A 114 19.64 -10.80 9.36
N ARG A 115 19.98 -11.60 8.35
CA ARG A 115 21.38 -11.81 7.99
C ARG A 115 22.04 -10.52 7.50
N ALA A 116 21.34 -9.75 6.67
CA ALA A 116 21.83 -8.47 6.17
C ALA A 116 21.97 -7.43 7.30
N GLU A 117 21.04 -7.41 8.26
CA GLU A 117 21.09 -6.54 9.45
C GLU A 117 22.35 -6.78 10.28
N VAL A 118 22.74 -8.06 10.46
CA VAL A 118 24.01 -8.40 11.13
C VAL A 118 25.23 -7.89 10.35
N MET A 119 25.19 -8.00 9.03
CA MET A 119 26.29 -7.64 8.12
C MET A 119 26.35 -6.14 7.77
N GLN A 120 25.34 -5.38 8.13
CA GLN A 120 25.25 -3.95 7.79
C GLN A 120 26.43 -3.18 8.43
N PRO A 121 27.14 -2.32 7.65
CA PRO A 121 28.26 -1.52 8.16
C PRO A 121 27.84 -0.64 9.35
N LYS A 122 28.68 -0.61 10.38
CA LYS A 122 28.40 0.17 11.60
C LYS A 122 28.15 1.66 11.30
N GLU A 123 28.93 2.24 10.41
CA GLU A 123 28.79 3.64 10.01
C GLU A 123 27.42 3.96 9.38
N ILE A 124 26.84 3.00 8.68
CA ILE A 124 25.48 3.15 8.11
C ILE A 124 24.45 3.04 9.25
N LYS A 125 24.61 2.09 10.17
CA LYS A 125 23.74 1.97 11.35
C LYS A 125 23.72 3.26 12.18
N ASP A 126 24.90 3.80 12.49
CA ASP A 126 25.04 5.03 13.26
C ASP A 126 24.37 6.23 12.55
N LYS A 127 24.50 6.34 11.22
CA LYS A 127 23.81 7.37 10.43
C LYS A 127 22.29 7.21 10.47
N LEU A 128 21.79 5.98 10.34
CA LEU A 128 20.35 5.70 10.37
C LEU A 128 19.77 6.01 11.76
N GLU A 129 20.47 5.67 12.82
CA GLU A 129 20.08 6.01 14.20
C GLU A 129 20.00 7.53 14.38
N THR A 130 21.02 8.27 13.95
CA THR A 130 21.03 9.75 13.96
C THR A 130 19.85 10.34 13.19
N LEU A 131 19.58 9.85 11.97
CA LEU A 131 18.45 10.29 11.17
C LEU A 131 17.10 10.02 11.84
N THR A 132 16.98 8.85 12.49
CA THR A 132 15.75 8.48 13.22
C THR A 132 15.52 9.44 14.39
N GLU A 133 16.56 9.74 15.18
CA GLU A 133 16.46 10.69 16.28
C GLU A 133 16.13 12.11 15.81
N GLU A 134 16.76 12.59 14.75
CA GLU A 134 16.51 13.92 14.17
C GLU A 134 15.08 14.01 13.64
N THR A 135 14.60 12.97 12.94
CA THR A 135 13.23 12.88 12.44
C THR A 135 12.22 12.93 13.59
N ALA A 136 12.46 12.16 14.66
CA ALA A 136 11.60 12.18 15.84
C ALA A 136 11.55 13.56 16.52
N LYS A 137 12.70 14.24 16.64
CA LYS A 137 12.76 15.62 17.17
C LYS A 137 12.02 16.62 16.29
N GLN A 138 12.16 16.51 14.97
CA GLN A 138 11.45 17.38 14.03
C GLN A 138 9.92 17.17 14.09
N MET A 139 9.46 15.92 14.17
CA MET A 139 8.04 15.62 14.33
C MET A 139 7.48 16.18 15.65
N GLN A 140 8.24 16.07 16.75
CA GLN A 140 7.86 16.64 18.05
C GLN A 140 7.82 18.17 18.05
N SER A 141 8.62 18.84 17.24
CA SER A 141 8.68 20.30 17.16
C SER A 141 7.41 20.93 16.55
N GLN A 142 6.52 20.13 15.99
CA GLN A 142 5.24 20.52 15.39
C GLN A 142 5.35 21.76 14.47
N THR A 143 6.38 21.81 13.65
CA THR A 143 6.58 22.93 12.71
C THR A 143 5.58 22.93 11.56
N GLU A 144 4.93 21.81 11.31
CA GLU A 144 3.88 21.66 10.32
C GLU A 144 2.49 21.58 10.97
N PRO A 145 1.42 22.02 10.31
CA PRO A 145 0.07 22.05 10.86
C PRO A 145 -0.47 20.66 11.26
N THR A 146 -0.07 19.62 10.53
CA THR A 146 -0.47 18.24 10.76
C THR A 146 0.67 17.28 10.48
N LEU A 147 0.59 16.05 11.00
CA LEU A 147 1.51 14.98 10.62
C LEU A 147 1.45 14.68 9.10
N PHE A 148 0.26 14.80 8.49
CA PHE A 148 0.12 14.68 7.04
C PHE A 148 1.04 15.66 6.30
N ASP A 149 0.97 16.96 6.65
CA ASP A 149 1.77 17.99 6.00
C ASP A 149 3.28 17.70 6.16
N TYR A 150 3.69 17.28 7.36
CA TYR A 150 5.07 16.87 7.61
C TYR A 150 5.51 15.69 6.72
N LEU A 151 4.71 14.61 6.70
CA LEU A 151 5.04 13.38 5.97
C LEU A 151 5.15 13.60 4.48
N HIS A 152 4.28 14.45 3.89
CA HIS A 152 4.24 14.69 2.44
C HIS A 152 5.21 15.79 1.98
N THR A 153 5.95 16.40 2.89
CA THR A 153 6.96 17.43 2.59
C THR A 153 8.34 17.02 3.15
N LYS A 154 8.61 17.33 4.40
CA LYS A 154 9.90 17.04 5.05
C LYS A 154 10.17 15.53 5.16
N GLY A 155 9.16 14.75 5.51
CA GLY A 155 9.26 13.29 5.61
C GLY A 155 9.68 12.64 4.30
N VAL A 156 9.10 13.07 3.18
CA VAL A 156 9.48 12.62 1.82
C VAL A 156 10.95 12.95 1.54
N ALA A 157 11.40 14.17 1.82
CA ALA A 157 12.79 14.58 1.56
C ALA A 157 13.80 13.80 2.43
N ILE A 158 13.46 13.54 3.71
CA ILE A 158 14.29 12.73 4.61
C ILE A 158 14.36 11.28 4.11
N ALA A 159 13.23 10.69 3.75
CA ALA A 159 13.19 9.34 3.21
C ALA A 159 14.01 9.21 1.92
N ASP A 160 13.89 10.18 1.03
CA ASP A 160 14.70 10.25 -0.19
C ASP A 160 16.19 10.24 0.10
N TYR A 161 16.64 11.12 0.99
CA TYR A 161 18.03 11.14 1.43
C TYR A 161 18.48 9.83 2.08
N GLN A 162 17.67 9.28 2.98
CA GLN A 162 17.96 8.04 3.70
C GLN A 162 18.18 6.87 2.73
N PHE A 163 17.26 6.66 1.80
CA PHE A 163 17.31 5.47 0.95
C PHE A 163 18.28 5.62 -0.23
N GLU A 164 18.42 6.82 -0.79
CA GLU A 164 19.30 7.03 -1.95
C GLU A 164 20.75 7.36 -1.57
N GLN A 165 20.97 8.14 -0.50
CA GLN A 165 22.30 8.64 -0.17
C GLN A 165 22.98 7.87 0.99
N VAL A 166 22.20 7.32 1.92
CA VAL A 166 22.74 6.59 3.06
C VAL A 166 22.73 5.09 2.82
N ILE A 167 21.62 4.53 2.40
CA ILE A 167 21.44 3.09 2.19
C ILE A 167 21.98 2.67 0.82
N GLY A 168 21.45 3.28 -0.25
CA GLY A 168 21.78 2.96 -1.63
C GLY A 168 21.22 1.63 -2.14
N GLU A 169 20.89 1.58 -3.42
CA GLU A 169 20.33 0.39 -4.08
C GLU A 169 21.36 -0.74 -4.16
N ASN A 170 20.88 -1.99 -4.09
CA ASN A 170 21.68 -3.22 -4.22
C ASN A 170 22.82 -3.37 -3.18
N THR A 171 22.69 -2.74 -2.01
CA THR A 171 23.62 -2.87 -0.91
C THR A 171 23.16 -3.87 0.15
N VAL A 172 24.06 -4.26 1.06
CA VAL A 172 23.67 -5.04 2.25
C VAL A 172 22.67 -4.25 3.09
N SER A 173 22.82 -2.92 3.18
CA SER A 173 21.90 -2.06 3.92
C SER A 173 20.52 -2.00 3.29
N ASP A 174 20.42 -2.06 1.95
CA ASP A 174 19.13 -2.17 1.26
C ASP A 174 18.40 -3.46 1.64
N ILE A 175 19.11 -4.59 1.65
CA ILE A 175 18.54 -5.88 2.08
C ILE A 175 18.14 -5.83 3.56
N ALA A 176 18.96 -5.24 4.43
CA ALA A 176 18.66 -5.05 5.85
C ALA A 176 17.38 -4.22 6.08
N MET A 177 17.10 -3.27 5.20
CA MET A 177 15.86 -2.48 5.20
C MET A 177 14.68 -3.17 4.47
N GLY A 178 14.73 -4.51 4.35
CA GLY A 178 13.66 -5.30 3.76
C GLY A 178 13.71 -5.40 2.24
N GLY A 179 14.87 -5.15 1.60
CA GLY A 179 15.04 -5.09 0.15
C GLY A 179 14.28 -3.91 -0.44
N TRP A 180 14.52 -2.72 0.11
CA TRP A 180 13.71 -1.53 -0.08
C TRP A 180 13.44 -1.18 -1.55
N HIS A 181 14.49 -1.15 -2.37
CA HIS A 181 14.34 -0.79 -3.78
C HIS A 181 13.55 -1.84 -4.56
N GLU A 182 13.87 -3.13 -4.37
CA GLU A 182 13.12 -4.22 -4.98
C GLU A 182 11.68 -4.29 -4.47
N ARG A 183 11.46 -4.05 -3.17
CA ARG A 183 10.12 -4.00 -2.59
C ARG A 183 9.25 -2.93 -3.27
N ASN A 184 9.76 -1.71 -3.43
CA ASN A 184 9.02 -0.63 -4.07
C ASN A 184 8.78 -0.89 -5.57
N ARG A 185 9.75 -1.52 -6.25
CA ARG A 185 9.57 -1.96 -7.63
C ARG A 185 8.42 -2.96 -7.76
N ARG A 186 8.35 -3.95 -6.85
CA ARG A 186 7.29 -4.96 -6.80
C ARG A 186 5.93 -4.37 -6.42
N ILE A 187 5.90 -3.44 -5.48
CA ILE A 187 4.66 -2.73 -5.12
C ILE A 187 4.04 -2.07 -6.36
N VAL A 188 4.86 -1.36 -7.14
CA VAL A 188 4.36 -0.69 -8.36
C VAL A 188 3.89 -1.72 -9.39
N GLU A 189 4.61 -2.82 -9.60
CA GLU A 189 4.19 -3.90 -10.51
C GLU A 189 2.85 -4.49 -10.08
N ASN A 190 2.73 -4.93 -8.83
CA ASN A 190 1.49 -5.49 -8.29
C ASN A 190 0.30 -4.51 -8.40
N CYS A 191 0.56 -3.21 -8.16
CA CYS A 191 -0.45 -2.18 -8.26
C CYS A 191 -0.92 -1.99 -9.71
N LEU A 192 0.00 -1.93 -10.67
CA LEU A 192 -0.32 -1.78 -12.09
C LEU A 192 -1.01 -3.04 -12.65
N ASP A 193 -0.63 -4.22 -12.20
CA ASP A 193 -1.30 -5.48 -12.57
C ASP A 193 -2.75 -5.52 -12.06
N ALA A 194 -3.02 -4.97 -10.88
CA ALA A 194 -4.36 -4.84 -10.32
C ALA A 194 -5.20 -3.72 -10.96
N ALA A 195 -4.58 -2.83 -11.72
CA ALA A 195 -5.18 -1.58 -12.21
C ALA A 195 -6.13 -1.75 -13.40
N ALA A 196 -6.36 -2.97 -13.91
CA ALA A 196 -7.22 -3.19 -15.07
C ALA A 196 -8.57 -2.46 -14.93
N GLY A 197 -8.85 -1.54 -15.86
CA GLY A 197 -10.08 -0.75 -15.92
C GLY A 197 -10.16 0.43 -14.92
N ALA A 198 -9.11 0.69 -14.13
CA ALA A 198 -9.07 1.85 -13.25
C ALA A 198 -8.63 3.11 -14.02
N GLY A 199 -9.40 4.20 -13.91
CA GLY A 199 -9.01 5.52 -14.38
C GLY A 199 -8.16 6.29 -13.37
N ARG A 200 -8.38 6.03 -12.06
CA ARG A 200 -7.63 6.66 -10.97
C ARG A 200 -7.21 5.64 -9.93
N ILE A 201 -5.91 5.62 -9.64
CA ILE A 201 -5.26 4.73 -8.66
C ILE A 201 -4.71 5.58 -7.52
N VAL A 202 -5.04 5.22 -6.28
CA VAL A 202 -4.41 5.79 -5.09
C VAL A 202 -3.55 4.71 -4.43
N ILE A 203 -2.23 4.94 -4.39
CA ILE A 203 -1.28 4.05 -3.73
C ILE A 203 -1.06 4.58 -2.32
N VAL A 204 -1.52 3.80 -1.32
CA VAL A 204 -1.52 4.19 0.09
C VAL A 204 -0.53 3.34 0.86
N TYR A 205 0.59 3.94 1.23
CA TYR A 205 1.72 3.27 1.90
C TYR A 205 2.33 4.18 2.96
N GLY A 206 3.10 3.61 3.88
CA GLY A 206 3.92 4.42 4.78
C GLY A 206 4.68 5.50 4.00
N ALA A 207 4.64 6.75 4.48
CA ALA A 207 5.08 7.93 3.72
C ALA A 207 6.53 7.84 3.21
N SER A 208 7.39 7.06 3.87
CA SER A 208 8.76 6.81 3.43
C SER A 208 8.87 6.13 2.06
N HIS A 209 7.80 5.44 1.61
CA HIS A 209 7.76 4.81 0.29
C HIS A 209 7.60 5.80 -0.87
N ILE A 210 7.04 6.98 -0.64
CA ILE A 210 6.65 7.94 -1.68
C ILE A 210 7.78 8.24 -2.69
N PRO A 211 9.02 8.62 -2.27
CA PRO A 211 10.06 8.95 -3.24
C PRO A 211 10.38 7.79 -4.19
N GLN A 212 10.50 6.59 -3.63
CA GLN A 212 10.86 5.42 -4.41
C GLN A 212 9.71 4.96 -5.32
N LEU A 213 8.46 5.03 -4.85
CA LEU A 213 7.30 4.76 -5.69
C LEU A 213 7.21 5.74 -6.87
N GLN A 214 7.50 7.04 -6.66
CA GLN A 214 7.56 8.01 -7.75
C GLN A 214 8.62 7.63 -8.80
N ARG A 215 9.84 7.25 -8.36
CA ARG A 215 10.90 6.81 -9.28
C ARG A 215 10.50 5.59 -10.07
N GLN A 216 9.92 4.58 -9.40
CA GLN A 216 9.50 3.34 -10.04
C GLN A 216 8.36 3.55 -11.05
N LEU A 217 7.44 4.48 -10.79
CA LEU A 217 6.39 4.87 -11.73
C LEU A 217 6.97 5.69 -12.90
N ALA A 218 7.84 6.67 -12.61
CA ALA A 218 8.50 7.47 -13.63
C ALA A 218 9.34 6.62 -14.61
N ALA A 219 10.04 5.57 -14.12
CA ALA A 219 10.76 4.62 -14.95
C ALA A 219 9.85 3.84 -15.92
N ARG A 220 8.53 3.83 -15.67
CA ARG A 220 7.49 3.23 -16.53
C ARG A 220 6.72 4.27 -17.35
N GLY A 221 7.19 5.52 -17.36
CA GLY A 221 6.54 6.63 -18.08
C GLY A 221 5.26 7.14 -17.42
N ILE A 222 5.04 6.84 -16.12
CA ILE A 222 3.87 7.28 -15.37
C ILE A 222 4.27 8.40 -14.42
N THR A 223 3.64 9.57 -14.58
CA THR A 223 3.81 10.69 -13.65
C THR A 223 2.82 10.54 -12.51
N ALA A 224 3.32 10.24 -11.31
CA ALA A 224 2.50 10.18 -10.10
C ALA A 224 2.47 11.52 -9.38
N GLN A 225 1.30 11.88 -8.85
CA GLN A 225 1.12 13.05 -7.99
C GLN A 225 1.27 12.62 -6.52
N ILE A 226 1.87 13.46 -5.69
CA ILE A 226 1.80 13.30 -4.23
C ILE A 226 0.51 13.97 -3.77
N ALA A 227 -0.25 13.29 -2.87
CA ALA A 227 -1.47 13.85 -2.30
C ALA A 227 -1.18 15.17 -1.57
N SER A 228 -2.05 16.14 -1.77
CA SER A 228 -2.09 17.38 -1.01
C SER A 228 -3.27 17.33 -0.05
N ARG A 229 -3.08 17.80 1.18
CA ARG A 229 -4.13 17.72 2.21
C ARG A 229 -5.43 18.40 1.78
N ARG A 230 -6.51 17.65 1.79
CA ARG A 230 -7.88 18.10 1.47
C ARG A 230 -8.83 18.01 2.66
N PHE A 231 -8.45 17.28 3.71
CA PHE A 231 -9.23 17.20 4.94
C PHE A 231 -8.94 18.38 5.87
N VAL A 232 -9.90 18.65 6.76
CA VAL A 232 -9.71 19.51 7.93
C VAL A 232 -9.61 18.59 9.14
N PRO A 233 -8.54 18.68 9.96
CA PRO A 233 -8.39 17.78 11.10
C PRO A 233 -9.63 17.78 12.00
N GLY A 234 -10.26 16.61 12.15
CA GLY A 234 -11.56 16.46 12.82
C GLY A 234 -11.49 15.68 14.14
N GLY A 235 -10.29 15.39 14.64
CA GLY A 235 -10.10 14.49 15.78
C GLY A 235 -10.09 13.02 15.33
N MET A 236 -10.18 12.08 16.29
CA MET A 236 -10.00 10.64 16.02
C MET A 236 -11.11 10.05 15.16
N GLY A 237 -12.33 10.59 15.23
CA GLY A 237 -13.48 9.97 14.57
C GLY A 237 -13.79 8.57 15.09
N GLY A 238 -14.66 7.85 14.38
CA GLY A 238 -14.97 6.45 14.63
C GLY A 238 -14.57 5.57 13.46
N VAL A 239 -14.40 4.27 13.72
CA VAL A 239 -14.22 3.26 12.67
C VAL A 239 -15.44 2.32 12.61
N PRO A 240 -15.77 1.76 11.43
CA PRO A 240 -16.87 0.80 11.32
C PRO A 240 -16.69 -0.42 12.24
N PRO A 241 -17.75 -1.00 12.80
CA PRO A 241 -17.66 -2.23 13.60
C PRO A 241 -16.98 -3.39 12.87
N SER A 242 -17.11 -3.48 11.54
CA SER A 242 -16.43 -4.49 10.71
C SER A 242 -14.90 -4.35 10.77
N VAL A 243 -14.37 -3.12 10.85
CA VAL A 243 -12.94 -2.86 11.04
C VAL A 243 -12.47 -3.37 12.41
N ILE A 244 -13.23 -3.08 13.48
CA ILE A 244 -12.91 -3.57 14.82
C ILE A 244 -12.88 -5.11 14.82
N ALA A 245 -13.89 -5.76 14.23
CA ALA A 245 -13.94 -7.22 14.13
C ALA A 245 -12.75 -7.78 13.32
N ARG A 246 -12.33 -7.09 12.26
CA ARG A 246 -11.18 -7.49 11.44
C ARG A 246 -9.87 -7.35 12.22
N TRP A 247 -9.64 -6.25 12.92
CA TRP A 247 -8.46 -6.06 13.76
C TRP A 247 -8.41 -7.06 14.92
N GLN A 248 -9.57 -7.36 15.57
CA GLN A 248 -9.62 -8.36 16.62
C GLN A 248 -9.22 -9.75 16.09
N ARG A 249 -9.77 -10.17 14.94
CA ARG A 249 -9.38 -11.42 14.29
C ARG A 249 -7.88 -11.45 13.94
N ASN A 250 -7.35 -10.34 13.45
CA ASN A 250 -5.94 -10.21 13.11
C ASN A 250 -5.06 -10.32 14.36
N LEU A 251 -5.42 -9.67 15.45
CA LEU A 251 -4.74 -9.77 16.73
C LEU A 251 -4.77 -11.20 17.30
N ASP A 252 -5.94 -11.86 17.26
CA ASP A 252 -6.10 -13.23 17.73
C ASP A 252 -5.24 -14.20 16.90
N ASN A 253 -5.16 -14.01 15.58
CA ASN A 253 -4.31 -14.80 14.72
C ASN A 253 -2.82 -14.61 15.07
N LEU A 254 -2.34 -13.39 15.25
CA LEU A 254 -0.93 -13.14 15.63
C LEU A 254 -0.61 -13.79 17.00
N LYS A 255 -1.49 -13.67 18.00
CA LYS A 255 -1.31 -14.30 19.31
C LYS A 255 -1.26 -15.84 19.20
N ARG A 256 -2.13 -16.43 18.39
CA ARG A 256 -2.13 -17.87 18.12
C ARG A 256 -0.90 -18.36 17.32
N ILE A 257 -0.32 -17.53 16.47
CA ILE A 257 0.95 -17.81 15.81
C ILE A 257 2.08 -17.83 16.84
N LEU A 258 2.10 -16.85 17.75
CA LEU A 258 3.14 -16.73 18.78
C LEU A 258 3.10 -17.84 19.83
N ASP A 259 1.91 -18.31 20.22
CA ASP A 259 1.73 -19.41 21.17
C ASP A 259 1.79 -20.80 20.52
N GLY A 260 1.87 -20.87 19.18
CA GLY A 260 1.96 -22.11 18.40
C GLY A 260 0.64 -22.83 18.15
N SER A 261 -0.50 -22.28 18.55
CA SER A 261 -1.84 -22.85 18.29
C SER A 261 -2.30 -22.63 16.84
N LEU A 262 -1.66 -21.74 16.10
CA LEU A 262 -1.85 -21.55 14.66
C LEU A 262 -0.51 -21.74 13.94
N THR A 263 -0.42 -22.80 13.14
CA THR A 263 0.81 -23.15 12.42
C THR A 263 0.96 -22.28 11.18
N VAL A 264 2.12 -21.64 11.04
CA VAL A 264 2.57 -20.89 9.87
C VAL A 264 3.98 -21.33 9.49
N SER A 265 4.52 -20.79 8.39
CA SER A 265 5.93 -21.03 8.05
C SER A 265 6.87 -20.47 9.13
N ARG A 266 8.09 -21.02 9.20
CA ARG A 266 9.13 -20.50 10.11
C ARG A 266 9.40 -19.01 9.83
N ASP A 267 9.49 -18.62 8.58
CA ASP A 267 9.66 -17.24 8.14
C ASP A 267 8.55 -16.31 8.67
N SER A 268 7.30 -16.75 8.57
CA SER A 268 6.15 -15.99 9.08
C SER A 268 6.19 -15.84 10.59
N LEU A 269 6.52 -16.91 11.32
CA LEU A 269 6.65 -16.87 12.78
C LEU A 269 7.73 -15.89 13.23
N ASP A 270 8.90 -15.93 12.57
CA ASP A 270 10.02 -15.05 12.92
C ASP A 270 9.65 -13.58 12.60
N LYS A 271 9.00 -13.29 11.48
CA LYS A 271 8.45 -11.96 11.17
C LYS A 271 7.51 -11.42 12.25
N VAL A 272 6.60 -12.26 12.73
CA VAL A 272 5.65 -11.86 13.79
C VAL A 272 6.38 -11.57 15.09
N LYS A 273 7.35 -12.42 15.48
CA LYS A 273 8.14 -12.26 16.72
C LYS A 273 8.92 -10.95 16.78
N ASP A 274 9.47 -10.53 15.63
CA ASP A 274 10.33 -9.35 15.55
C ASP A 274 9.54 -8.06 15.20
N SER A 275 8.19 -8.16 15.11
CA SER A 275 7.32 -7.03 14.81
C SER A 275 6.66 -6.44 16.05
N HIS A 276 6.21 -5.17 15.94
CA HIS A 276 5.39 -4.48 16.94
C HIS A 276 3.88 -4.63 16.67
N ARG A 277 3.46 -5.50 15.73
CA ARG A 277 2.08 -5.52 15.22
C ARG A 277 1.03 -5.94 16.24
N VAL A 278 1.39 -6.75 17.22
CA VAL A 278 0.48 -7.06 18.33
C VAL A 278 0.14 -5.78 19.11
N GLN A 279 1.17 -5.00 19.46
CA GLN A 279 1.02 -3.72 20.17
C GLN A 279 0.26 -2.68 19.33
N ASP A 280 0.53 -2.61 18.03
CA ASP A 280 -0.17 -1.69 17.12
C ASP A 280 -1.68 -1.99 17.05
N LEU A 281 -2.05 -3.28 16.92
CA LEU A 281 -3.43 -3.72 16.90
C LEU A 281 -4.12 -3.53 18.26
N GLU A 282 -3.44 -3.80 19.37
CA GLU A 282 -3.95 -3.53 20.72
C GLU A 282 -4.20 -2.03 20.93
N SER A 283 -3.30 -1.17 20.45
CA SER A 283 -3.44 0.29 20.47
C SER A 283 -4.63 0.76 19.62
N ALA A 284 -4.75 0.25 18.40
CA ALA A 284 -5.88 0.55 17.52
C ALA A 284 -7.22 0.16 18.15
N LEU A 285 -7.32 -1.05 18.66
CA LEU A 285 -8.53 -1.54 19.33
C LEU A 285 -8.84 -0.72 20.57
N LYS A 286 -7.87 -0.41 21.44
CA LYS A 286 -8.07 0.44 22.62
C LYS A 286 -8.59 1.82 22.24
N THR A 287 -8.05 2.43 21.21
CA THR A 287 -8.42 3.77 20.75
C THR A 287 -9.84 3.81 20.22
N TYR A 288 -10.24 2.82 19.41
CA TYR A 288 -11.50 2.87 18.67
C TYR A 288 -12.64 2.03 19.26
N SER A 289 -12.36 1.04 20.14
CA SER A 289 -13.43 0.28 20.84
C SER A 289 -13.99 1.03 22.04
N GLY A 290 -13.23 1.92 22.68
CA GLY A 290 -13.69 2.71 23.85
C GLY A 290 -14.75 3.76 23.54
N GLY A 291 -15.03 4.04 22.28
CA GLY A 291 -16.08 4.98 21.84
C GLY A 291 -17.51 4.41 21.80
N ALA A 292 -17.64 3.07 21.87
CA ALA A 292 -18.95 2.40 21.78
C ALA A 292 -19.77 2.45 23.11
N GLU A 293 -19.13 2.74 24.23
CA GLU A 293 -19.80 2.77 25.56
C GLU A 293 -20.31 4.17 26.00
N LYS A 294 -20.16 5.20 25.16
CA LYS A 294 -20.58 6.58 25.51
C LYS A 294 -21.64 7.14 24.55
N LYS A 295 -22.66 6.34 24.22
CA LYS A 295 -23.90 6.87 23.62
C LYS A 295 -25.12 6.33 24.35
#